data_46915ed7e114aaa3fd409328ba5b420c
#
_entry.id   46915ed7e114aaa3fd409328ba5b420c
#
_cell.length_a   1.000
_cell.length_b   1.000
_cell.length_c   1.000
_cell.angle_alpha   90.00
_cell.angle_beta   90.00
_cell.angle_gamma   90.00
#
_symmetry.space_group_name_H-M   'P 1'
#
loop_
_entity.id
_entity.type
_entity.pdbx_description
1 polymer ?
#
loop_
_entity_poly.entity_id
_entity_poly.type
_entity_poly.pdbx_seq_one_letter_code
_entity_poly.pdbx_strand_id
1 'polypeptide(L)'
;MAQALIEIGPKWGRYDTARAGEAGRFQSDIVVVANGRHANAKDAMSVVALRAKCGTRMQILSSGPDEDDALDSLASLLTQR
;
A
#
# COMPACT_ATOMS: atom_id res chain seq x y z
N MET A 1 2.46 14.79 6.01
CA MET A 1 2.01 13.71 5.14
C MET A 1 3.16 13.22 4.27
N ALA A 2 3.41 11.93 4.28
CA ALA A 2 4.42 11.31 3.43
C ALA A 2 3.73 10.64 2.23
N GLN A 3 4.38 10.64 1.08
CA GLN A 3 3.83 10.01 -0.11
C GLN A 3 4.94 9.46 -1.00
N ALA A 4 4.61 8.42 -1.75
CA ALA A 4 5.51 7.85 -2.73
C ALA A 4 4.71 7.29 -3.90
N LEU A 5 5.29 7.36 -5.08
CA LEU A 5 4.74 6.72 -6.26
C LEU A 5 5.62 5.51 -6.58
N ILE A 6 5.02 4.35 -6.62
CA ILE A 6 5.73 3.10 -6.86
C ILE A 6 5.13 2.36 -8.04
N GLU A 7 5.88 1.38 -8.54
CA GLU A 7 5.38 0.43 -9.52
C GLU A 7 5.30 -0.94 -8.85
N ILE A 8 4.14 -1.59 -8.94
CA ILE A 8 3.91 -2.86 -8.28
C ILE A 8 4.81 -3.92 -8.88
N GLY A 9 5.54 -4.62 -8.01
CA GLY A 9 6.48 -5.66 -8.42
C GLY A 9 5.80 -6.99 -8.74
N PRO A 10 6.55 -7.93 -9.35
CA PRO A 10 5.99 -9.22 -9.78
C PRO A 10 5.51 -10.12 -8.64
N LYS A 11 5.98 -9.88 -7.42
CA LYS A 11 5.52 -10.63 -6.25
C LYS A 11 4.29 -10.04 -5.58
N TRP A 12 3.68 -9.05 -6.20
CA TRP A 12 2.43 -8.48 -5.70
C TRP A 12 1.39 -9.56 -5.45
N GLY A 13 1.18 -10.45 -6.42
CA GLY A 13 0.31 -11.61 -6.37
C GLY A 13 -1.01 -11.43 -5.67
N ARG A 14 -0.99 -11.17 -4.38
CA ARG A 14 -2.18 -10.98 -3.56
C ARG A 14 -1.89 -10.03 -2.42
N TYR A 15 -2.76 -9.07 -2.26
CA TYR A 15 -2.78 -8.27 -1.05
C TYR A 15 -3.79 -8.94 -0.10
N ASP A 16 -3.27 -9.68 0.86
CA ASP A 16 -4.09 -10.49 1.75
C ASP A 16 -4.11 -9.92 3.17
N THR A 17 -4.76 -10.67 4.08
CA THR A 17 -4.87 -10.27 5.48
C THR A 17 -3.51 -10.09 6.14
N ALA A 18 -2.52 -10.88 5.76
CA ALA A 18 -1.18 -10.77 6.34
C ALA A 18 -0.53 -9.44 5.96
N ARG A 19 -0.65 -9.03 4.69
CA ARG A 19 -0.11 -7.75 4.23
C ARG A 19 -0.88 -6.56 4.80
N ALA A 20 -2.19 -6.66 4.88
CA ALA A 20 -2.98 -5.64 5.54
C ALA A 20 -2.62 -5.53 7.03
N GLY A 21 -2.27 -6.66 7.66
CA GLY A 21 -1.79 -6.69 9.03
C GLY A 21 -0.48 -5.94 9.22
N GLU A 22 0.44 -6.01 8.24
CA GLU A 22 1.67 -5.21 8.28
C GLU A 22 1.36 -3.72 8.28
N ALA A 23 0.43 -3.28 7.42
CA ALA A 23 0.01 -1.88 7.41
C ALA A 23 -0.66 -1.49 8.74
N GLY A 24 -1.39 -2.41 9.34
CA GLY A 24 -2.07 -2.19 10.61
C GLY A 24 -1.15 -2.03 11.82
N ARG A 25 0.14 -2.35 11.69
CA ARG A 25 1.11 -2.17 12.77
C ARG A 25 1.42 -0.70 13.02
N PHE A 26 1.17 0.15 12.07
CA PHE A 26 1.47 1.57 12.16
C PHE A 26 0.25 2.34 12.66
N GLN A 27 0.50 3.42 13.40
CA GLN A 27 -0.56 4.29 13.89
C GLN A 27 -1.04 5.26 12.81
N SER A 28 -0.21 5.48 11.80
CA SER A 28 -0.55 6.40 10.72
C SER A 28 -1.65 5.83 9.84
N ASP A 29 -2.45 6.74 9.26
CA ASP A 29 -3.39 6.37 8.22
C ASP A 29 -2.63 6.16 6.91
N ILE A 30 -2.90 5.07 6.24
CA ILE A 30 -2.23 4.72 4.99
C ILE A 30 -3.27 4.50 3.92
N VAL A 31 -3.18 5.28 2.84
CA VAL A 31 -4.08 5.17 1.70
C VAL A 31 -3.26 4.84 0.46
N VAL A 32 -3.76 3.91 -0.33
CA VAL A 32 -3.16 3.58 -1.62
C VAL A 32 -4.10 3.99 -2.74
N VAL A 33 -3.54 4.52 -3.82
CA VAL A 33 -4.31 5.01 -4.96
C VAL A 33 -3.80 4.33 -6.22
N ALA A 34 -4.70 3.69 -6.96
CA ALA A 34 -4.38 3.05 -8.22
C ALA A 34 -5.65 2.96 -9.07
N ASN A 35 -5.49 3.01 -10.39
CA ASN A 35 -6.60 2.85 -11.34
C ASN A 35 -7.75 3.84 -11.09
N GLY A 36 -7.43 5.05 -10.62
CA GLY A 36 -8.43 6.09 -10.34
C GLY A 36 -9.22 5.87 -9.07
N ARG A 37 -8.82 4.92 -8.23
CA ARG A 37 -9.50 4.60 -6.97
C ARG A 37 -8.52 4.64 -5.81
N HIS A 38 -9.04 4.84 -4.62
CA HIS A 38 -8.23 4.82 -3.41
C HIS A 38 -8.77 3.78 -2.43
N ALA A 39 -7.89 3.29 -1.57
CA ALA A 39 -8.24 2.28 -0.58
C ALA A 39 -7.39 2.46 0.68
N ASN A 40 -7.95 2.02 1.81
CA ASN A 40 -7.22 1.96 3.07
C ASN A 40 -6.29 0.73 3.04
N ALA A 41 -4.99 0.95 3.15
CA ALA A 41 -4.01 -0.13 3.11
C ALA A 41 -4.19 -1.17 4.22
N LYS A 42 -4.87 -0.79 5.31
CA LYS A 42 -5.15 -1.69 6.43
C LYS A 42 -6.33 -2.61 6.16
N ASP A 43 -7.03 -2.41 5.06
CA ASP A 43 -8.18 -3.22 4.67
C ASP A 43 -7.85 -3.97 3.38
N ALA A 44 -7.58 -5.28 3.50
CA ALA A 44 -7.18 -6.11 2.39
C ALA A 44 -8.22 -6.13 1.27
N MET A 45 -9.50 -6.18 1.61
CA MET A 45 -10.56 -6.23 0.60
C MET A 45 -10.64 -4.96 -0.21
N SER A 46 -10.46 -3.80 0.43
CA SER A 46 -10.46 -2.52 -0.28
C SER A 46 -9.30 -2.44 -1.26
N VAL A 47 -8.12 -2.91 -0.85
CA VAL A 47 -6.94 -2.90 -1.72
C VAL A 47 -7.12 -3.86 -2.90
N VAL A 48 -7.67 -5.05 -2.66
CA VAL A 48 -7.96 -6.01 -3.72
C VAL A 48 -8.94 -5.42 -4.73
N ALA A 49 -9.90 -4.64 -4.28
CA ALA A 49 -10.89 -4.01 -5.15
C ALA A 49 -10.29 -2.99 -6.11
N LEU A 50 -9.07 -2.51 -5.87
CA LEU A 50 -8.38 -1.62 -6.81
C LEU A 50 -7.98 -2.32 -8.10
N ARG A 51 -7.91 -3.65 -8.08
CA ARG A 51 -7.50 -4.47 -9.23
C ARG A 51 -6.15 -4.09 -9.82
N ALA A 52 -5.25 -3.66 -8.96
CA ALA A 52 -3.89 -3.35 -9.38
C ALA A 52 -3.16 -4.63 -9.77
N LYS A 53 -2.27 -4.52 -10.74
CA LYS A 53 -1.49 -5.65 -11.25
C LYS A 53 -0.01 -5.31 -11.24
N CYS A 54 0.83 -6.32 -11.41
CA CYS A 54 2.25 -6.11 -11.61
C CYS A 54 2.47 -5.08 -12.73
N GLY A 55 3.28 -4.07 -12.46
CA GLY A 55 3.54 -2.97 -13.39
C GLY A 55 2.59 -1.78 -13.23
N THR A 56 1.50 -1.91 -12.47
CA THR A 56 0.61 -0.79 -12.19
C THR A 56 1.31 0.22 -11.31
N ARG A 57 1.16 1.50 -11.63
CA ARG A 57 1.65 2.56 -10.76
C ARG A 57 0.67 2.79 -9.62
N MET A 58 1.19 2.83 -8.42
CA MET A 58 0.39 3.03 -7.22
C MET A 58 1.00 4.16 -6.39
N GLN A 59 0.15 5.07 -5.92
CA GLN A 59 0.56 6.12 -5.01
C GLN A 59 0.23 5.68 -3.60
N ILE A 60 1.19 5.84 -2.69
CA ILE A 60 0.99 5.55 -1.28
C ILE A 60 1.02 6.87 -0.52
N LEU A 61 0.00 7.10 0.28
CA LEU A 61 -0.12 8.28 1.13
C LEU A 61 -0.17 7.83 2.58
N SER A 62 0.70 8.41 3.41
CA SER A 62 0.75 8.08 4.83
C SER A 62 0.70 9.35 5.66
N SER A 63 -0.09 9.36 6.72
CA SER A 63 -0.26 10.53 7.57
C SER A 63 -0.41 10.10 9.02
N GLY A 64 0.48 10.60 9.88
CA GLY A 64 0.44 10.28 11.30
C GLY A 64 1.83 10.28 11.94
N PRO A 65 1.92 9.84 13.20
CA PRO A 65 3.17 9.94 13.96
C PRO A 65 4.32 9.08 13.40
N ASP A 66 4.01 7.98 12.73
CA ASP A 66 5.02 7.07 12.16
C ASP A 66 4.89 6.98 10.63
N GLU A 67 4.47 8.08 10.00
CA GLU A 67 4.15 8.10 8.57
C GLU A 67 5.32 7.69 7.67
N ASP A 68 6.53 8.10 8.01
CA ASP A 68 7.70 7.78 7.19
C ASP A 68 8.03 6.29 7.26
N ASP A 69 8.00 5.71 8.45
CA ASP A 69 8.24 4.28 8.63
C ASP A 69 7.15 3.45 7.94
N ALA A 70 5.91 3.87 8.07
CA ALA A 70 4.79 3.20 7.41
C ALA A 70 4.94 3.24 5.90
N LEU A 71 5.29 4.40 5.35
CA LEU A 71 5.49 4.55 3.92
C LEU A 71 6.60 3.65 3.40
N ASP A 72 7.75 3.64 4.08
CA ASP A 72 8.89 2.83 3.68
C ASP A 72 8.56 1.34 3.72
N SER A 73 7.88 0.90 4.76
CA SER A 73 7.49 -0.49 4.92
C SER A 73 6.55 -0.94 3.80
N LEU A 74 5.54 -0.15 3.51
CA LEU A 74 4.57 -0.46 2.46
C LEU A 74 5.21 -0.42 1.08
N ALA A 75 6.04 0.58 0.81
CA ALA A 75 6.73 0.69 -0.47
C ALA A 75 7.62 -0.54 -0.72
N SER A 76 8.37 -0.97 0.29
CA SER A 76 9.21 -2.16 0.17
C SER A 76 8.37 -3.40 -0.10
N LEU A 77 7.26 -3.56 0.62
CA LEU A 77 6.39 -4.72 0.48
C LEU A 77 5.79 -4.80 -0.93
N LEU A 78 5.35 -3.67 -1.47
CA LEU A 78 4.64 -3.65 -2.74
C LEU A 78 5.56 -3.66 -3.96
N THR A 79 6.83 -3.31 -3.78
CA THR A 79 7.80 -3.30 -4.87
C THR A 79 8.70 -4.55 -4.89
N GLN A 80 8.44 -5.53 -4.06
CA GLN A 80 9.23 -6.77 -4.01
C GLN A 80 9.27 -7.47 -5.37
N ARG A 81 10.45 -7.96 -5.69
CA ARG A 81 10.71 -8.66 -6.93
C ARG A 81 11.11 -10.10 -6.69
#